data_95eadb04fd6373882d3381eb20f99256
#
_entry.id   95eadb04fd6373882d3381eb20f99256
#
_cell.length_a   1.000
_cell.length_b   1.000
_cell.length_c   1.000
_cell.angle_alpha   90.00
_cell.angle_beta   90.00
_cell.angle_gamma   90.00
#
_symmetry.space_group_name_H-M   'P 1'
#
loop_
_entity.id
_entity.type
_entity.pdbx_description
1 polymer ?
#
loop_
_entity_poly.entity_id
_entity_poly.type
_entity_poly.pdbx_seq_one_letter_code
_entity_poly.pdbx_strand_id
1 'polypeptide(L)'
;MLFLNWFDLLATTPANAANYRFDSVAVKEPKFEIDGVFLPPESEGAGIVYFCEVQFQKDEQLYERLFGESFLYFYRNRSRYSDWQAVVIYPSRSIEQSDVYPYRALLNSNQVHRVCLDELGDIRALPLGIALMVLTTVEETQAPAEARYLLSRVEQEVAPEANRDIIELLTTIMAYKFTQLSRAEVESMLGITLEETRFYQEAKAEGLQQGLQQGLQQGRQAEACALIVRLLTRRLQQEMSEEMRSRLANLPLPILEDLSEALLDFVTGADLQAWLDLQQSER
;
A
#
# COMPACT_ATOMS: atom_id res chain seq x y z
N MET A 1 -9.04 -3.85 -3.76
CA MET A 1 -8.20 -5.04 -3.87
C MET A 1 -8.60 -5.76 -5.15
N LEU A 2 -7.78 -5.64 -6.21
CA LEU A 2 -8.02 -6.32 -7.46
C LEU A 2 -7.83 -7.81 -7.23
N PHE A 3 -8.92 -8.54 -7.13
CA PHE A 3 -8.87 -9.98 -7.30
C PHE A 3 -8.66 -10.25 -8.78
N LEU A 4 -7.39 -10.45 -9.15
CA LEU A 4 -7.06 -11.19 -10.35
C LEU A 4 -7.90 -12.46 -10.30
N ASN A 5 -8.74 -12.70 -11.31
CA ASN A 5 -9.55 -13.91 -11.34
C ASN A 5 -8.64 -15.09 -11.69
N TRP A 6 -7.91 -15.60 -10.71
CA TRP A 6 -6.97 -16.72 -10.83
C TRP A 6 -7.63 -17.98 -11.40
N PHE A 7 -8.95 -18.09 -11.22
CA PHE A 7 -9.73 -19.20 -11.76
C PHE A 7 -9.74 -19.23 -13.29
N ASP A 8 -9.46 -18.10 -13.99
CA ASP A 8 -9.33 -18.06 -15.44
C ASP A 8 -8.09 -18.81 -15.95
N LEU A 9 -7.14 -19.14 -15.04
CA LEU A 9 -5.97 -19.99 -15.32
C LEU A 9 -6.26 -21.48 -15.24
N LEU A 10 -7.40 -21.87 -14.74
CA LEU A 10 -7.74 -23.28 -14.54
C LEU A 10 -8.42 -23.85 -15.77
N ALA A 11 -8.10 -25.11 -16.13
CA ALA A 11 -8.79 -25.85 -17.20
C ALA A 11 -10.29 -26.00 -16.93
N THR A 12 -10.68 -25.98 -15.66
CA THR A 12 -12.07 -26.02 -15.19
C THR A 12 -12.27 -24.97 -14.11
N THR A 13 -12.86 -23.85 -14.48
CA THR A 13 -13.22 -22.79 -13.51
C THR A 13 -14.45 -23.22 -12.70
N PRO A 14 -14.45 -23.11 -11.35
CA PRO A 14 -15.65 -23.35 -10.55
C PRO A 14 -16.79 -22.43 -10.99
N ALA A 15 -18.01 -22.97 -11.07
CA ALA A 15 -19.18 -22.18 -11.47
C ALA A 15 -19.46 -20.96 -10.57
N ASN A 16 -19.00 -21.01 -9.33
CA ASN A 16 -19.12 -19.96 -8.32
C ASN A 16 -17.81 -19.22 -8.04
N ALA A 17 -16.84 -19.22 -8.97
CA ALA A 17 -15.52 -18.63 -8.79
C ALA A 17 -15.56 -17.16 -8.30
N ALA A 18 -16.54 -16.38 -8.78
CA ALA A 18 -16.73 -14.98 -8.37
C ALA A 18 -17.07 -14.78 -6.88
N ASN A 19 -17.53 -15.85 -6.21
CA ASN A 19 -17.93 -15.82 -4.81
C ASN A 19 -16.80 -16.26 -3.85
N TYR A 20 -15.64 -16.66 -4.40
CA TYR A 20 -14.50 -17.04 -3.56
C TYR A 20 -13.85 -15.81 -2.93
N ARG A 21 -13.50 -15.97 -1.65
CA ARG A 21 -12.78 -14.94 -0.90
C ARG A 21 -11.30 -15.27 -0.83
N PHE A 22 -10.47 -14.30 -1.17
CA PHE A 22 -9.03 -14.38 -0.93
C PHE A 22 -8.72 -14.14 0.55
N ASP A 23 -7.86 -14.98 1.14
CA ASP A 23 -7.31 -14.80 2.48
C ASP A 23 -5.82 -15.16 2.47
N SER A 24 -5.02 -14.43 3.22
CA SER A 24 -3.61 -14.71 3.45
C SER A 24 -3.48 -15.39 4.81
N VAL A 25 -3.01 -16.63 4.83
CA VAL A 25 -2.96 -17.43 6.07
C VAL A 25 -1.53 -17.85 6.36
N ALA A 26 -1.02 -17.44 7.53
CA ALA A 26 0.23 -17.97 8.08
C ALA A 26 -0.07 -19.23 8.92
N VAL A 27 0.57 -20.35 8.60
CA VAL A 27 0.51 -21.58 9.40
C VAL A 27 1.68 -21.55 10.39
N LYS A 28 1.36 -21.33 11.68
CA LYS A 28 2.38 -21.34 12.73
C LYS A 28 2.76 -22.76 13.11
N GLU A 29 4.03 -23.10 12.95
CA GLU A 29 4.81 -24.27 13.41
C GLU A 29 5.06 -25.37 12.36
N PRO A 30 6.26 -25.46 11.83
CA PRO A 30 7.24 -24.39 11.60
C PRO A 30 6.62 -23.26 10.78
N LYS A 31 7.23 -22.09 10.71
CA LYS A 31 6.67 -20.93 9.99
C LYS A 31 6.52 -21.27 8.50
N PHE A 32 5.36 -21.73 8.16
CA PHE A 32 4.93 -21.94 6.79
C PHE A 32 4.05 -20.77 6.39
N GLU A 33 4.32 -20.19 5.23
CA GLU A 33 3.52 -19.12 4.65
C GLU A 33 3.13 -19.54 3.24
N ILE A 34 1.84 -19.78 3.04
CA ILE A 34 1.27 -20.00 1.71
C ILE A 34 0.99 -18.61 1.13
N ASP A 35 1.44 -18.31 -0.10
CA ASP A 35 1.25 -17.00 -0.75
C ASP A 35 -0.22 -16.60 -0.83
N GLY A 36 -1.12 -17.56 -1.06
CA GLY A 36 -2.55 -17.29 -1.08
C GLY A 36 -3.41 -18.53 -0.86
N VAL A 37 -4.55 -18.32 -0.18
CA VAL A 37 -5.58 -19.33 0.00
C VAL A 37 -6.93 -18.75 -0.43
N PHE A 38 -7.58 -19.40 -1.39
CA PHE A 38 -8.91 -19.02 -1.84
C PHE A 38 -9.95 -19.90 -1.14
N LEU A 39 -10.82 -19.25 -0.39
CA LEU A 39 -11.82 -19.89 0.44
C LEU A 39 -13.18 -19.88 -0.27
N PRO A 40 -13.92 -21.02 -0.26
CA PRO A 40 -15.27 -21.03 -0.79
C PRO A 40 -16.21 -20.14 0.03
N PRO A 41 -17.33 -19.68 -0.55
CA PRO A 41 -18.34 -18.92 0.16
C PRO A 41 -18.93 -19.70 1.33
N GLU A 42 -19.02 -19.07 2.50
CA GLU A 42 -19.59 -19.73 3.71
C GLU A 42 -21.05 -20.14 3.53
N SER A 43 -21.79 -19.48 2.62
CA SER A 43 -23.20 -19.77 2.33
C SER A 43 -23.44 -21.03 1.50
N GLU A 44 -22.39 -21.60 0.88
CA GLU A 44 -22.52 -22.73 -0.05
C GLU A 44 -22.13 -24.09 0.58
N GLY A 45 -21.85 -24.12 1.89
CA GLY A 45 -21.41 -25.31 2.61
C GLY A 45 -19.94 -25.65 2.38
N ALA A 46 -19.56 -26.91 2.53
CA ALA A 46 -18.17 -27.35 2.40
C ALA A 46 -17.75 -27.38 0.92
N GLY A 47 -17.13 -26.32 0.46
CA GLY A 47 -16.59 -26.19 -0.90
C GLY A 47 -15.12 -26.65 -1.03
N ILE A 48 -14.50 -26.33 -2.17
CA ILE A 48 -13.09 -26.63 -2.46
C ILE A 48 -12.23 -25.43 -1.99
N VAL A 49 -11.15 -25.71 -1.25
CA VAL A 49 -10.13 -24.70 -0.94
C VAL A 49 -9.03 -24.73 -2.00
N TYR A 50 -8.60 -23.56 -2.47
CA TYR A 50 -7.49 -23.46 -3.42
C TYR A 50 -6.29 -22.83 -2.73
N PHE A 51 -5.13 -23.49 -2.84
CA PHE A 51 -3.83 -22.95 -2.43
C PHE A 51 -3.14 -22.38 -3.65
N CYS A 52 -2.59 -21.18 -3.53
CA CYS A 52 -1.89 -20.52 -4.61
C CYS A 52 -0.46 -20.21 -4.17
N GLU A 53 0.51 -20.56 -5.00
CA GLU A 53 1.92 -20.26 -4.81
C GLU A 53 2.46 -19.59 -6.07
N VAL A 54 3.24 -18.51 -5.91
CA VAL A 54 3.81 -17.75 -7.02
C VAL A 54 5.33 -17.80 -6.93
N GLN A 55 5.96 -18.57 -7.80
CA GLN A 55 7.37 -18.89 -7.72
C GLN A 55 8.17 -18.25 -8.85
N PHE A 56 8.81 -17.09 -8.59
CA PHE A 56 9.63 -16.38 -9.57
C PHE A 56 11.13 -16.74 -9.49
N GLN A 57 11.56 -17.35 -8.40
CA GLN A 57 12.92 -17.84 -8.23
C GLN A 57 12.90 -19.35 -8.06
N LYS A 58 13.95 -20.03 -8.54
CA LYS A 58 14.03 -21.48 -8.42
C LYS A 58 14.20 -21.90 -6.95
N ASP A 59 13.28 -22.71 -6.46
CA ASP A 59 13.31 -23.33 -5.13
C ASP A 59 13.19 -24.83 -5.28
N GLU A 60 14.24 -25.55 -4.91
CA GLU A 60 14.32 -27.00 -5.03
C GLU A 60 13.52 -27.73 -3.91
N GLN A 61 12.90 -26.99 -3.00
CA GLN A 61 12.06 -27.50 -1.91
C GLN A 61 10.61 -27.00 -1.98
N LEU A 62 10.20 -26.45 -3.13
CA LEU A 62 8.89 -25.86 -3.32
C LEU A 62 7.76 -26.85 -3.02
N TYR A 63 7.82 -28.04 -3.61
CA TYR A 63 6.73 -29.00 -3.49
C TYR A 63 6.67 -29.66 -2.10
N GLU A 64 7.81 -29.82 -1.42
CA GLU A 64 7.87 -30.26 -0.03
C GLU A 64 7.08 -29.29 0.86
N ARG A 65 7.36 -27.98 0.70
CA ARG A 65 6.72 -26.94 1.46
C ARG A 65 5.25 -26.83 1.10
N LEU A 66 4.94 -26.64 -0.18
CA LEU A 66 3.57 -26.47 -0.67
C LEU A 66 2.62 -27.59 -0.20
N PHE A 67 3.02 -28.85 -0.40
CA PHE A 67 2.15 -29.97 -0.01
C PHE A 67 2.13 -30.17 1.50
N GLY A 68 3.25 -29.96 2.20
CA GLY A 68 3.29 -30.00 3.66
C GLY A 68 2.33 -29.01 4.29
N GLU A 69 2.36 -27.77 3.82
CA GLU A 69 1.52 -26.67 4.31
C GLU A 69 0.05 -26.87 3.93
N SER A 70 -0.21 -27.15 2.66
CA SER A 70 -1.58 -27.35 2.15
C SER A 70 -2.27 -28.51 2.86
N PHE A 71 -1.59 -29.63 3.06
CA PHE A 71 -2.16 -30.79 3.75
C PHE A 71 -2.38 -30.52 5.24
N LEU A 72 -1.46 -29.82 5.89
CA LEU A 72 -1.65 -29.44 7.29
C LEU A 72 -2.83 -28.49 7.46
N TYR A 73 -2.95 -27.49 6.58
CA TYR A 73 -4.08 -26.57 6.57
C TYR A 73 -5.39 -27.32 6.33
N PHE A 74 -5.44 -28.17 5.30
CA PHE A 74 -6.62 -28.96 4.95
C PHE A 74 -7.01 -29.93 6.08
N TYR A 75 -6.05 -30.60 6.70
CA TYR A 75 -6.28 -31.47 7.85
C TYR A 75 -6.93 -30.70 9.02
N ARG A 76 -6.41 -29.56 9.38
CA ARG A 76 -6.93 -28.71 10.47
C ARG A 76 -8.33 -28.15 10.20
N ASN A 77 -8.68 -27.99 8.94
CA ASN A 77 -9.93 -27.38 8.50
C ASN A 77 -10.84 -28.34 7.73
N ARG A 78 -10.65 -29.67 7.87
CA ARG A 78 -11.33 -30.69 7.08
C ARG A 78 -12.85 -30.61 7.12
N SER A 79 -13.42 -30.16 8.23
CA SER A 79 -14.88 -30.01 8.37
C SER A 79 -15.45 -28.83 7.55
N ARG A 80 -14.59 -27.88 7.11
CA ARG A 80 -14.98 -26.69 6.35
C ARG A 80 -14.88 -26.90 4.83
N TYR A 81 -14.09 -27.89 4.38
CA TYR A 81 -13.81 -28.08 2.96
C TYR A 81 -14.03 -29.50 2.53
N SER A 82 -14.70 -29.69 1.37
CA SER A 82 -14.95 -31.00 0.78
C SER A 82 -13.73 -31.56 0.05
N ASP A 83 -12.92 -30.63 -0.57
CA ASP A 83 -11.75 -30.97 -1.36
C ASP A 83 -10.75 -29.79 -1.35
N TRP A 84 -9.58 -30.01 -1.94
CA TRP A 84 -8.52 -29.02 -2.08
C TRP A 84 -7.95 -29.06 -3.50
N GLN A 85 -7.44 -27.92 -3.97
CA GLN A 85 -6.63 -27.80 -5.16
C GLN A 85 -5.44 -26.86 -4.91
N ALA A 86 -4.36 -27.04 -5.67
CA ALA A 86 -3.21 -26.16 -5.63
C ALA A 86 -2.91 -25.60 -7.02
N VAL A 87 -2.56 -24.33 -7.09
CA VAL A 87 -2.13 -23.63 -8.30
C VAL A 87 -0.73 -23.10 -8.06
N VAL A 88 0.23 -23.51 -8.88
CA VAL A 88 1.61 -23.01 -8.83
C VAL A 88 1.87 -22.22 -10.10
N ILE A 89 2.30 -20.97 -9.95
CA ILE A 89 2.52 -20.05 -11.05
C ILE A 89 4.01 -19.76 -11.16
N TYR A 90 4.55 -20.02 -12.35
CA TYR A 90 5.94 -19.79 -12.71
C TYR A 90 6.05 -18.77 -13.83
N PRO A 91 7.11 -17.95 -13.89
CA PRO A 91 7.40 -17.15 -15.08
C PRO A 91 7.66 -18.03 -16.29
N SER A 92 8.37 -19.16 -16.10
CA SER A 92 8.64 -20.16 -17.13
C SER A 92 8.86 -21.54 -16.47
N ARG A 93 8.76 -22.60 -17.27
CA ARG A 93 8.97 -23.98 -16.83
C ARG A 93 10.37 -24.24 -16.25
N SER A 94 11.38 -23.45 -16.62
CA SER A 94 12.75 -23.57 -16.13
C SER A 94 12.91 -23.25 -14.65
N ILE A 95 11.94 -22.55 -14.04
CA ILE A 95 11.92 -22.17 -12.62
C ILE A 95 11.36 -23.30 -11.75
N GLU A 96 10.66 -24.26 -12.33
CA GLU A 96 10.16 -25.41 -11.59
C GLU A 96 11.30 -26.18 -10.91
N GLN A 97 11.06 -26.69 -9.73
CA GLN A 97 11.97 -27.58 -8.97
C GLN A 97 12.42 -28.76 -9.87
N SER A 98 13.68 -29.17 -9.74
CA SER A 98 14.28 -30.19 -10.62
C SER A 98 13.79 -31.59 -10.32
N ASP A 99 13.71 -31.96 -9.03
CA ASP A 99 13.20 -33.26 -8.61
C ASP A 99 11.68 -33.24 -8.31
N VAL A 100 10.91 -33.53 -9.32
CA VAL A 100 9.44 -33.64 -9.23
C VAL A 100 8.97 -35.09 -9.02
N TYR A 101 9.87 -36.07 -9.06
CA TYR A 101 9.51 -37.48 -9.04
C TYR A 101 8.76 -37.90 -7.76
N PRO A 102 9.13 -37.47 -6.55
CA PRO A 102 8.37 -37.80 -5.33
C PRO A 102 6.92 -37.34 -5.37
N TYR A 103 6.65 -36.24 -6.08
CA TYR A 103 5.33 -35.57 -6.14
C TYR A 103 4.55 -35.88 -7.41
N ARG A 104 5.06 -36.73 -8.30
CA ARG A 104 4.46 -37.01 -9.61
C ARG A 104 2.99 -37.42 -9.58
N ALA A 105 2.54 -38.11 -8.54
CA ALA A 105 1.14 -38.53 -8.42
C ALA A 105 0.22 -37.33 -8.21
N LEU A 106 0.64 -36.33 -7.42
CA LEU A 106 -0.09 -35.08 -7.20
C LEU A 106 -0.01 -34.19 -8.43
N LEU A 107 1.20 -34.02 -8.98
CA LEU A 107 1.47 -33.16 -10.13
C LEU A 107 0.80 -33.62 -11.43
N ASN A 108 0.45 -34.90 -11.55
CA ASN A 108 -0.31 -35.47 -12.67
C ASN A 108 -1.80 -35.64 -12.35
N SER A 109 -2.25 -35.22 -11.16
CA SER A 109 -3.66 -35.24 -10.77
C SER A 109 -4.39 -33.99 -11.27
N ASN A 110 -5.71 -34.00 -11.10
CA ASN A 110 -6.56 -32.81 -11.33
C ASN A 110 -6.57 -31.83 -10.16
N GLN A 111 -5.76 -32.09 -9.11
CA GLN A 111 -5.72 -31.26 -7.91
C GLN A 111 -4.56 -30.25 -7.93
N VAL A 112 -3.56 -30.46 -8.79
CA VAL A 112 -2.39 -29.56 -8.88
C VAL A 112 -2.26 -28.98 -10.29
N HIS A 113 -2.36 -27.66 -10.37
CA HIS A 113 -2.28 -26.92 -11.62
C HIS A 113 -0.95 -26.15 -11.68
N ARG A 114 -0.12 -26.46 -12.67
CA ARG A 114 1.13 -25.76 -12.94
C ARG A 114 0.94 -24.82 -14.11
N VAL A 115 1.10 -23.52 -13.87
CA VAL A 115 0.89 -22.46 -14.84
C VAL A 115 2.23 -21.80 -15.15
N CYS A 116 2.69 -21.84 -16.40
CA CYS A 116 3.84 -21.10 -16.88
C CYS A 116 3.35 -19.88 -17.64
N LEU A 117 3.71 -18.69 -17.16
CA LEU A 117 3.20 -17.42 -17.72
C LEU A 117 3.64 -17.23 -19.16
N ASP A 118 4.85 -17.66 -19.51
CA ASP A 118 5.39 -17.59 -20.87
C ASP A 118 4.69 -18.55 -21.88
N GLU A 119 3.92 -19.53 -21.39
CA GLU A 119 3.15 -20.48 -22.21
C GLU A 119 1.70 -20.05 -22.44
N LEU A 120 1.23 -18.94 -21.82
CA LEU A 120 -0.18 -18.52 -21.90
C LEU A 120 -0.57 -17.83 -23.22
N GLY A 121 0.39 -17.54 -24.09
CA GLY A 121 0.18 -16.97 -25.41
C GLY A 121 0.22 -15.45 -25.46
N ASP A 122 -0.50 -14.87 -26.42
CA ASP A 122 -0.45 -13.43 -26.67
C ASP A 122 -1.10 -12.65 -25.50
N ILE A 123 -0.31 -11.81 -24.86
CA ILE A 123 -0.73 -10.95 -23.74
C ILE A 123 -1.97 -10.10 -24.07
N ARG A 124 -2.14 -9.74 -25.34
CA ARG A 124 -3.25 -8.90 -25.80
C ARG A 124 -4.58 -9.64 -25.87
N ALA A 125 -4.52 -10.96 -26.01
CA ALA A 125 -5.70 -11.82 -26.06
C ALA A 125 -6.16 -12.32 -24.70
N LEU A 126 -5.33 -12.14 -23.64
CA LEU A 126 -5.61 -12.63 -22.29
C LEU A 126 -6.56 -11.71 -21.53
N PRO A 127 -7.33 -12.24 -20.55
CA PRO A 127 -8.03 -11.42 -19.56
C PRO A 127 -7.05 -10.45 -18.87
N LEU A 128 -7.52 -9.23 -18.57
CA LEU A 128 -6.64 -8.14 -18.09
C LEU A 128 -5.78 -8.57 -16.90
N GLY A 129 -6.35 -9.25 -15.92
CA GLY A 129 -5.61 -9.70 -14.74
C GLY A 129 -4.48 -10.68 -15.06
N ILE A 130 -4.70 -11.60 -15.99
CA ILE A 130 -3.68 -12.55 -16.44
C ILE A 130 -2.63 -11.83 -17.28
N ALA A 131 -3.05 -10.91 -18.14
CA ALA A 131 -2.14 -10.10 -18.96
C ALA A 131 -1.17 -9.27 -18.09
N LEU A 132 -1.62 -8.73 -16.95
CA LEU A 132 -0.75 -8.04 -15.98
C LEU A 132 0.32 -8.98 -15.40
N MET A 133 -0.03 -10.24 -15.13
CA MET A 133 0.94 -11.22 -14.67
C MET A 133 1.94 -11.58 -15.76
N VAL A 134 1.45 -11.82 -16.99
CA VAL A 134 2.31 -12.13 -18.15
C VAL A 134 3.26 -10.98 -18.48
N LEU A 135 2.88 -9.72 -18.21
CA LEU A 135 3.75 -8.56 -18.40
C LEU A 135 5.09 -8.70 -17.64
N THR A 136 5.10 -9.40 -16.51
CA THR A 136 6.33 -9.66 -15.74
C THR A 136 7.34 -10.48 -16.53
N THR A 137 6.91 -11.31 -17.47
CA THR A 137 7.75 -12.19 -18.31
C THR A 137 8.12 -11.60 -19.67
N VAL A 138 7.42 -10.54 -20.10
CA VAL A 138 7.67 -9.87 -21.39
C VAL A 138 9.09 -9.27 -21.41
N GLU A 139 9.79 -9.40 -22.54
CA GLU A 139 11.12 -8.81 -22.74
C GLU A 139 11.12 -7.29 -22.51
N GLU A 140 12.19 -6.73 -21.92
CA GLU A 140 12.30 -5.29 -21.60
C GLU A 140 12.04 -4.39 -22.81
N THR A 141 12.46 -4.82 -24.00
CA THR A 141 12.27 -4.07 -25.26
C THR A 141 10.81 -3.92 -25.66
N GLN A 142 9.97 -4.88 -25.31
CA GLN A 142 8.55 -4.93 -25.65
C GLN A 142 7.65 -4.44 -24.50
N ALA A 143 8.12 -4.59 -23.25
CA ALA A 143 7.33 -4.30 -22.06
C ALA A 143 6.69 -2.90 -22.04
N PRO A 144 7.34 -1.80 -22.48
CA PRO A 144 6.70 -0.49 -22.49
C PRO A 144 5.49 -0.39 -23.44
N ALA A 145 5.56 -1.08 -24.58
CA ALA A 145 4.45 -1.07 -25.55
C ALA A 145 3.26 -1.88 -25.03
N GLU A 146 3.54 -3.05 -24.44
CA GLU A 146 2.49 -3.90 -23.86
C GLU A 146 1.89 -3.25 -22.61
N ALA A 147 2.69 -2.63 -21.75
CA ALA A 147 2.20 -1.92 -20.59
C ALA A 147 1.25 -0.75 -20.97
N ARG A 148 1.60 0.06 -21.97
CA ARG A 148 0.70 1.12 -22.49
C ARG A 148 -0.59 0.55 -23.07
N TYR A 149 -0.51 -0.58 -23.75
CA TYR A 149 -1.70 -1.26 -24.25
C TYR A 149 -2.60 -1.71 -23.10
N LEU A 150 -2.03 -2.31 -22.05
CA LEU A 150 -2.80 -2.71 -20.86
C LEU A 150 -3.42 -1.51 -20.14
N LEU A 151 -2.71 -0.37 -20.05
CA LEU A 151 -3.29 0.87 -19.52
C LEU A 151 -4.54 1.30 -20.29
N SER A 152 -4.49 1.27 -21.62
CA SER A 152 -5.67 1.62 -22.43
C SER A 152 -6.84 0.66 -22.21
N ARG A 153 -6.58 -0.61 -21.90
CA ARG A 153 -7.62 -1.58 -21.53
C ARG A 153 -8.20 -1.31 -20.15
N VAL A 154 -7.34 -0.90 -19.19
CA VAL A 154 -7.80 -0.52 -17.85
C VAL A 154 -8.85 0.57 -17.92
N GLU A 155 -8.61 1.61 -18.71
CA GLU A 155 -9.57 2.71 -18.91
C GLU A 155 -10.91 2.27 -19.51
N GLN A 156 -10.91 1.20 -20.30
CA GLN A 156 -12.10 0.71 -21.00
C GLN A 156 -12.87 -0.38 -20.24
N GLU A 157 -12.16 -1.25 -19.51
CA GLU A 157 -12.70 -2.48 -18.94
C GLU A 157 -12.95 -2.39 -17.43
N VAL A 158 -12.34 -1.40 -16.75
CA VAL A 158 -12.33 -1.33 -15.27
C VAL A 158 -13.10 -0.11 -14.79
N ALA A 159 -13.79 -0.26 -13.67
CA ALA A 159 -14.47 0.85 -13.02
C ALA A 159 -13.45 1.89 -12.49
N PRO A 160 -13.76 3.20 -12.53
CA PRO A 160 -12.82 4.27 -12.16
C PRO A 160 -12.21 4.12 -10.76
N GLU A 161 -12.95 3.54 -9.82
CA GLU A 161 -12.49 3.32 -8.45
C GLU A 161 -11.34 2.29 -8.36
N ALA A 162 -11.33 1.30 -9.27
CA ALA A 162 -10.32 0.25 -9.33
C ALA A 162 -9.17 0.55 -10.30
N ASN A 163 -9.32 1.54 -11.20
CA ASN A 163 -8.30 1.90 -12.19
C ASN A 163 -6.97 2.26 -11.52
N ARG A 164 -7.01 3.00 -10.42
CA ARG A 164 -5.81 3.44 -9.70
C ARG A 164 -4.97 2.28 -9.20
N ASP A 165 -5.61 1.28 -8.61
CA ASP A 165 -4.90 0.11 -8.05
C ASP A 165 -4.19 -0.67 -9.17
N ILE A 166 -4.82 -0.75 -10.36
CA ILE A 166 -4.22 -1.44 -11.51
C ILE A 166 -3.08 -0.62 -12.11
N ILE A 167 -3.24 0.70 -12.25
CA ILE A 167 -2.18 1.61 -12.70
C ILE A 167 -0.98 1.51 -11.77
N GLU A 168 -1.21 1.51 -10.46
CA GLU A 168 -0.17 1.36 -9.45
C GLU A 168 0.55 0.00 -9.56
N LEU A 169 -0.21 -1.10 -9.71
CA LEU A 169 0.35 -2.44 -9.92
C LEU A 169 1.21 -2.48 -11.19
N LEU A 170 0.70 -1.94 -12.30
CA LEU A 170 1.39 -1.90 -13.58
C LEU A 170 2.68 -1.06 -13.49
N THR A 171 2.62 0.10 -12.85
CA THR A 171 3.79 0.95 -12.59
C THR A 171 4.82 0.22 -11.73
N THR A 172 4.37 -0.51 -10.73
CA THR A 172 5.23 -1.33 -9.87
C THR A 172 5.91 -2.44 -10.64
N ILE A 173 5.19 -3.20 -11.47
CA ILE A 173 5.77 -4.24 -12.35
C ILE A 173 6.85 -3.63 -13.24
N MET A 174 6.58 -2.49 -13.85
CA MET A 174 7.53 -1.81 -14.73
C MET A 174 8.75 -1.27 -13.98
N ALA A 175 8.58 -0.74 -12.77
CA ALA A 175 9.69 -0.30 -11.92
C ALA A 175 10.61 -1.46 -11.51
N TYR A 176 10.06 -2.63 -11.19
CA TYR A 176 10.86 -3.83 -10.94
C TYR A 176 11.58 -4.34 -12.18
N LYS A 177 10.98 -4.19 -13.35
CA LYS A 177 11.58 -4.61 -14.63
C LYS A 177 12.70 -3.65 -15.07
N PHE A 178 12.51 -2.35 -14.86
CA PHE A 178 13.44 -1.28 -15.23
C PHE A 178 14.12 -0.68 -14.01
N THR A 179 14.95 -1.48 -13.33
CA THR A 179 15.63 -1.10 -12.07
C THR A 179 16.56 0.12 -12.19
N GLN A 180 16.95 0.50 -13.40
CA GLN A 180 17.78 1.68 -13.68
C GLN A 180 16.97 2.98 -13.78
N LEU A 181 15.64 2.89 -13.92
CA LEU A 181 14.75 4.03 -14.03
C LEU A 181 14.16 4.39 -12.67
N SER A 182 14.06 5.68 -12.41
CA SER A 182 13.24 6.18 -11.31
C SER A 182 11.75 5.94 -11.60
N ARG A 183 10.94 5.94 -10.56
CA ARG A 183 9.49 5.81 -10.71
C ARG A 183 8.91 6.87 -11.67
N ALA A 184 9.36 8.12 -11.56
CA ALA A 184 8.89 9.20 -12.43
C ALA A 184 9.24 8.97 -13.91
N GLU A 185 10.39 8.37 -14.19
CA GLU A 185 10.78 8.00 -15.56
C GLU A 185 9.92 6.85 -16.09
N VAL A 186 9.57 5.87 -15.23
CA VAL A 186 8.63 4.78 -15.58
C VAL A 186 7.24 5.36 -15.86
N GLU A 187 6.71 6.23 -15.03
CA GLU A 187 5.43 6.90 -15.23
C GLU A 187 5.42 7.70 -16.55
N SER A 188 6.48 8.46 -16.81
CA SER A 188 6.66 9.19 -18.07
C SER A 188 6.71 8.25 -19.28
N MET A 189 7.43 7.13 -19.18
CA MET A 189 7.51 6.10 -20.23
C MET A 189 6.14 5.47 -20.52
N LEU A 190 5.31 5.34 -19.52
CA LEU A 190 3.95 4.80 -19.65
C LEU A 190 2.93 5.84 -20.13
N GLY A 191 3.27 7.13 -20.09
CA GLY A 191 2.35 8.23 -20.39
C GLY A 191 1.36 8.52 -19.26
N ILE A 192 1.65 8.05 -18.05
CA ILE A 192 0.82 8.30 -16.87
C ILE A 192 1.13 9.69 -16.36
N THR A 193 0.10 10.49 -16.04
CA THR A 193 0.29 11.78 -15.39
C THR A 193 0.51 11.57 -13.88
N LEU A 194 1.39 12.40 -13.29
CA LEU A 194 1.65 12.36 -11.84
C LEU A 194 0.37 12.44 -11.00
N GLU A 195 -0.65 13.13 -11.51
CA GLU A 195 -1.94 13.33 -10.83
C GLU A 195 -2.77 12.04 -10.71
N GLU A 196 -2.52 11.04 -11.57
CA GLU A 196 -3.21 9.76 -11.59
C GLU A 196 -2.62 8.74 -10.60
N THR A 197 -1.43 9.02 -10.08
CA THR A 197 -0.76 8.10 -9.17
C THR A 197 -1.25 8.25 -7.71
N ARG A 198 -1.42 7.12 -7.03
CA ARG A 198 -1.76 7.07 -5.60
C ARG A 198 -0.73 7.82 -4.76
N PHE A 199 0.55 7.67 -5.08
CA PHE A 199 1.65 8.32 -4.37
C PHE A 199 1.53 9.85 -4.40
N TYR A 200 1.21 10.45 -5.56
CA TYR A 200 1.01 11.90 -5.66
C TYR A 200 -0.17 12.37 -4.81
N GLN A 201 -1.29 11.64 -4.85
CA GLN A 201 -2.48 11.99 -4.07
C GLN A 201 -2.24 11.86 -2.56
N GLU A 202 -1.53 10.82 -2.12
CA GLU A 202 -1.13 10.65 -0.72
C GLU A 202 -0.17 11.76 -0.28
N ALA A 203 0.87 12.04 -1.05
CA ALA A 203 1.81 13.13 -0.75
C ALA A 203 1.13 14.51 -0.73
N LYS A 204 0.18 14.75 -1.65
CA LYS A 204 -0.61 15.98 -1.69
C LYS A 204 -1.53 16.10 -0.46
N ALA A 205 -2.19 15.01 -0.08
CA ALA A 205 -3.07 14.97 1.10
C ALA A 205 -2.28 15.21 2.40
N GLU A 206 -1.12 14.54 2.56
CA GLU A 206 -0.22 14.76 3.69
C GLU A 206 0.31 16.20 3.73
N GLY A 207 0.75 16.74 2.60
CA GLY A 207 1.22 18.12 2.50
C GLY A 207 0.14 19.12 2.86
N LEU A 208 -1.10 18.89 2.40
CA LEU A 208 -2.25 19.73 2.76
C LEU A 208 -2.57 19.65 4.26
N GLN A 209 -2.56 18.45 4.82
CA GLN A 209 -2.81 18.24 6.26
C GLN A 209 -1.73 18.91 7.12
N GLN A 210 -0.45 18.73 6.77
CA GLN A 210 0.67 19.37 7.46
C GLN A 210 0.58 20.89 7.36
N GLY A 211 0.29 21.42 6.15
CA GLY A 211 0.12 22.85 5.93
C GLY A 211 -1.04 23.43 6.74
N LEU A 212 -2.16 22.74 6.80
CA LEU A 212 -3.31 23.13 7.61
C LEU A 212 -2.97 23.16 9.12
N GLN A 213 -2.30 22.12 9.60
CA GLN A 213 -1.89 22.03 11.01
C GLN A 213 -0.91 23.16 11.38
N GLN A 214 0.10 23.40 10.53
CA GLN A 214 1.05 24.48 10.73
C GLN A 214 0.37 25.85 10.68
N GLY A 215 -0.53 26.06 9.72
CA GLY A 215 -1.29 27.31 9.60
C GLY A 215 -2.19 27.57 10.81
N LEU A 216 -2.85 26.54 11.33
CA LEU A 216 -3.65 26.64 12.57
C LEU A 216 -2.80 26.97 13.78
N GLN A 217 -1.62 26.35 13.91
CA GLN A 217 -0.71 26.63 15.02
C GLN A 217 -0.17 28.05 14.97
N GLN A 218 0.28 28.49 13.78
CA GLN A 218 0.75 29.85 13.57
C GLN A 218 -0.35 30.88 13.80
N GLY A 219 -1.56 30.62 13.31
CA GLY A 219 -2.72 31.47 13.52
C GLY A 219 -3.07 31.65 15.00
N ARG A 220 -3.09 30.54 15.77
CA ARG A 220 -3.34 30.59 17.23
C ARG A 220 -2.24 31.37 17.95
N GLN A 221 -0.98 31.19 17.61
CA GLN A 221 0.14 31.92 18.21
C GLN A 221 0.05 33.41 17.90
N ALA A 222 -0.23 33.76 16.65
CA ALA A 222 -0.39 35.17 16.25
C ALA A 222 -1.58 35.85 16.92
N GLU A 223 -2.71 35.17 17.05
CA GLU A 223 -3.91 35.65 17.74
C GLU A 223 -3.65 35.84 19.25
N ALA A 224 -3.04 34.85 19.92
CA ALA A 224 -2.67 34.95 21.32
C ALA A 224 -1.71 36.13 21.57
N CYS A 225 -0.68 36.28 20.73
CA CYS A 225 0.25 37.41 20.82
C CYS A 225 -0.47 38.75 20.63
N ALA A 226 -1.34 38.89 19.63
CA ALA A 226 -2.10 40.11 19.37
C ALA A 226 -3.05 40.46 20.54
N LEU A 227 -3.69 39.45 21.14
CA LEU A 227 -4.54 39.64 22.30
C LEU A 227 -3.75 40.10 23.51
N ILE A 228 -2.61 39.46 23.81
CA ILE A 228 -1.72 39.84 24.91
C ILE A 228 -1.20 41.25 24.75
N VAL A 229 -0.75 41.64 23.55
CA VAL A 229 -0.30 43.02 23.28
C VAL A 229 -1.41 44.03 23.56
N ARG A 230 -2.67 43.77 23.16
CA ARG A 230 -3.82 44.63 23.44
C ARG A 230 -4.12 44.72 24.93
N LEU A 231 -4.09 43.60 25.64
CA LEU A 231 -4.32 43.55 27.07
C LEU A 231 -3.25 44.31 27.87
N LEU A 232 -1.97 44.08 27.52
CA LEU A 232 -0.86 44.78 28.15
C LEU A 232 -0.90 46.29 27.88
N THR A 233 -1.14 46.72 26.64
CA THR A 233 -1.30 48.15 26.29
C THR A 233 -2.44 48.78 27.11
N ARG A 234 -3.55 48.11 27.27
CA ARG A 234 -4.69 48.61 28.07
C ARG A 234 -4.39 48.63 29.57
N ARG A 235 -3.73 47.58 30.09
CA ARG A 235 -3.40 47.43 31.53
C ARG A 235 -2.38 48.44 31.96
N LEU A 236 -1.29 48.56 31.19
CA LEU A 236 -0.16 49.45 31.53
C LEU A 236 -0.36 50.90 31.05
N GLN A 237 -1.42 51.18 30.34
CA GLN A 237 -1.74 52.49 29.72
C GLN A 237 -0.58 53.10 28.94
N GLN A 238 0.27 52.24 28.35
CA GLN A 238 1.43 52.57 27.59
C GLN A 238 1.53 51.76 26.32
N GLU A 239 1.93 52.35 25.20
CA GLU A 239 2.22 51.62 23.97
C GLU A 239 3.46 50.73 24.11
N MET A 240 3.35 49.52 23.56
CA MET A 240 4.46 48.58 23.57
C MET A 240 5.50 48.96 22.52
N SER A 241 6.77 48.91 22.91
CA SER A 241 7.88 49.10 21.94
C SER A 241 7.94 47.98 20.91
N GLU A 242 8.45 48.27 19.72
CA GLU A 242 8.63 47.28 18.66
C GLU A 242 9.53 46.10 19.11
N GLU A 243 10.54 46.39 19.90
CA GLU A 243 11.41 45.35 20.51
C GLU A 243 10.62 44.37 21.37
N MET A 244 9.75 44.91 22.23
CA MET A 244 8.90 44.09 23.11
C MET A 244 7.86 43.29 22.32
N ARG A 245 7.25 43.88 21.28
CA ARG A 245 6.34 43.17 20.37
C ARG A 245 7.05 42.01 19.64
N SER A 246 8.28 42.23 19.19
CA SER A 246 9.10 41.20 18.54
C SER A 246 9.45 40.06 19.51
N ARG A 247 9.77 40.34 20.77
CA ARG A 247 10.01 39.33 21.81
C ARG A 247 8.75 38.48 22.03
N LEU A 248 7.60 39.10 22.15
CA LEU A 248 6.32 38.39 22.33
C LEU A 248 5.95 37.52 21.13
N ALA A 249 6.15 38.01 19.92
CA ALA A 249 5.84 37.27 18.70
C ALA A 249 6.69 35.97 18.54
N ASN A 250 7.87 35.92 19.14
CA ASN A 250 8.76 34.76 19.11
C ASN A 250 8.51 33.76 20.27
N LEU A 251 7.58 34.02 21.17
CA LEU A 251 7.25 33.10 22.24
C LEU A 251 6.38 31.94 21.74
N PRO A 252 6.63 30.72 22.19
CA PRO A 252 5.75 29.58 21.95
C PRO A 252 4.36 29.82 22.55
N LEU A 253 3.34 29.19 21.94
CA LEU A 253 1.96 29.34 22.40
C LEU A 253 1.75 29.05 23.91
N PRO A 254 2.32 27.97 24.50
CA PRO A 254 2.17 27.73 25.93
C PRO A 254 2.69 28.89 26.79
N ILE A 255 3.83 29.49 26.42
CA ILE A 255 4.40 30.63 27.14
C ILE A 255 3.53 31.90 26.97
N LEU A 256 2.88 32.06 25.84
CA LEU A 256 1.90 33.13 25.65
C LEU A 256 0.65 32.89 26.52
N GLU A 257 0.20 31.65 26.68
CA GLU A 257 -0.89 31.27 27.57
C GLU A 257 -0.55 31.60 29.03
N ASP A 258 0.65 31.19 29.52
CA ASP A 258 1.14 31.52 30.85
C ASP A 258 1.26 33.05 31.05
N LEU A 259 1.73 33.78 30.03
CA LEU A 259 1.77 35.25 30.09
C LEU A 259 0.37 35.86 30.18
N SER A 260 -0.62 35.24 29.54
CA SER A 260 -2.00 35.74 29.59
C SER A 260 -2.60 35.70 31.01
N GLU A 261 -2.13 34.79 31.84
CA GLU A 261 -2.50 34.72 33.25
C GLU A 261 -1.67 35.73 34.10
N ALA A 262 -0.34 35.69 33.91
CA ALA A 262 0.58 36.55 34.65
C ALA A 262 0.34 38.07 34.45
N LEU A 263 -0.11 38.48 33.28
CA LEU A 263 -0.36 39.89 32.96
C LEU A 263 -1.46 40.54 33.84
N LEU A 264 -2.28 39.72 34.50
CA LEU A 264 -3.31 40.23 35.41
C LEU A 264 -2.69 40.88 36.68
N ASP A 265 -1.47 40.47 37.03
CA ASP A 265 -0.78 40.98 38.24
C ASP A 265 0.22 42.11 37.89
N PHE A 266 0.48 42.39 36.61
CA PHE A 266 1.41 43.43 36.20
C PHE A 266 0.87 44.84 36.48
N VAL A 267 1.71 45.69 37.05
CA VAL A 267 1.42 47.08 37.37
C VAL A 267 2.20 48.02 36.48
N THR A 268 3.42 47.63 36.08
CA THR A 268 4.35 48.45 35.28
C THR A 268 4.97 47.66 34.12
N GLY A 269 5.55 48.34 33.16
CA GLY A 269 6.29 47.67 32.07
C GLY A 269 7.53 46.91 32.57
N ALA A 270 8.06 47.25 33.75
CA ALA A 270 9.17 46.52 34.36
C ALA A 270 8.78 45.11 34.78
N ASP A 271 7.54 44.89 35.17
CA ASP A 271 7.03 43.58 35.57
C ASP A 271 7.01 42.60 34.38
N LEU A 272 6.58 43.09 33.23
CA LEU A 272 6.64 42.34 31.98
C LEU A 272 8.10 42.01 31.57
N GLN A 273 9.01 42.98 31.72
CA GLN A 273 10.40 42.76 31.37
C GLN A 273 11.01 41.67 32.28
N ALA A 274 10.79 41.77 33.56
CA ALA A 274 11.28 40.82 34.55
C ALA A 274 10.73 39.41 34.31
N TRP A 275 9.44 39.30 33.96
CA TRP A 275 8.82 38.03 33.62
C TRP A 275 9.44 37.41 32.36
N LEU A 276 9.64 38.19 31.27
CA LEU A 276 10.27 37.72 30.05
C LEU A 276 11.73 37.28 30.26
N ASP A 277 12.48 37.97 31.13
CA ASP A 277 13.87 37.64 31.42
C ASP A 277 13.99 36.34 32.22
N LEU A 278 13.02 36.02 33.12
CA LEU A 278 12.92 34.73 33.82
C LEU A 278 12.70 33.58 32.82
N GLN A 279 11.82 33.74 31.84
CA GLN A 279 11.54 32.71 30.83
C GLN A 279 12.75 32.42 29.92
N GLN A 280 13.67 33.36 29.78
CA GLN A 280 14.92 33.16 29.03
C GLN A 280 16.01 32.46 29.84
N SER A 281 15.95 32.53 31.17
CA SER A 281 16.95 31.93 32.07
C SER A 281 16.69 30.44 32.35
N GLU A 282 15.48 29.94 32.06
CA GLU A 282 15.06 28.55 32.27
C GLU A 282 15.26 27.67 30.99
N ARG A 283 15.84 28.23 29.93
CA ARG A 283 16.20 27.50 28.68
C ARG A 283 17.70 27.31 28.62
#